data_e1c3c88f4657d42d5fd85abb3e98b52f
#
_entry.id   e1c3c88f4657d42d5fd85abb3e98b52f
#
_cell.length_a   1.000
_cell.length_b   1.000
_cell.length_c   1.000
_cell.angle_alpha   90.00
_cell.angle_beta   90.00
_cell.angle_gamma   90.00
#
_symmetry.space_group_name_H-M   'P 1'
#
loop_
_entity.id
_entity.type
_entity.pdbx_description
1 polymer ?
#
loop_
_entity_poly.entity_id
_entity_poly.type
_entity_poly.pdbx_seq_one_letter_code
_entity_poly.pdbx_strand_id
1 'polypeptide(L)'
;ALFLDDLIIKILYTMIAWFRYICLIVSLIITMPELLSAQRLVSQRQEDVEAGLLYNESVYILSNYSCLSSNSPEKLSLDELLRKQIEGFYFYLKRDTETNVLLLRKPDGTFTPFSESLEAIKTALDADSTKVMTLFLDFYVETELESSFKEIGLMEYVLEYDTKNGWPSLKDMLSSGKRLVVFEVQKHLNSPSWLHNMRDFVEHTDADWGNQPEGVESFD
;
A
#
# COMPACT_ATOMS: atom_id res chain seq x y z
N ALA A 1 -8.21 -62.84 14.57
CA ALA A 1 -8.46 -61.85 13.49
C ALA A 1 -9.04 -60.56 14.05
N LEU A 2 -10.14 -60.55 14.78
CA LEU A 2 -10.84 -59.36 15.30
C LEU A 2 -9.97 -58.45 16.20
N PHE A 3 -9.02 -58.97 16.94
CA PHE A 3 -8.17 -58.20 17.86
C PHE A 3 -7.08 -57.41 17.13
N LEU A 4 -6.65 -57.88 15.98
CA LEU A 4 -5.60 -57.26 15.17
C LEU A 4 -6.17 -56.06 14.41
N ASP A 5 -7.40 -56.15 13.96
CA ASP A 5 -8.10 -55.07 13.23
C ASP A 5 -8.40 -53.86 14.13
N ASP A 6 -8.79 -54.07 15.39
CA ASP A 6 -9.04 -53.00 16.36
C ASP A 6 -7.73 -52.26 16.75
N LEU A 7 -6.62 -53.01 16.85
CA LEU A 7 -5.30 -52.43 17.13
C LEU A 7 -4.80 -51.56 15.97
N ILE A 8 -4.99 -52.03 14.72
CA ILE A 8 -4.58 -51.29 13.51
C ILE A 8 -5.39 -50.01 13.40
N ILE A 9 -6.71 -50.06 13.64
CA ILE A 9 -7.58 -48.90 13.61
C ILE A 9 -7.15 -47.85 14.66
N LYS A 10 -6.85 -48.23 15.88
CA LYS A 10 -6.36 -47.34 16.94
C LYS A 10 -5.02 -46.67 16.57
N ILE A 11 -4.09 -47.42 15.99
CA ILE A 11 -2.80 -46.90 15.54
C ILE A 11 -3.03 -45.87 14.41
N LEU A 12 -3.92 -46.17 13.46
CA LEU A 12 -4.25 -45.26 12.36
C LEU A 12 -4.85 -43.95 12.85
N TYR A 13 -5.78 -44.02 13.81
CA TYR A 13 -6.38 -42.83 14.42
C TYR A 13 -5.38 -41.95 15.15
N THR A 14 -4.45 -42.58 15.89
CA THR A 14 -3.37 -41.83 16.56
C THR A 14 -2.42 -41.17 15.58
N MET A 15 -2.05 -41.85 14.51
CA MET A 15 -1.20 -41.28 13.46
C MET A 15 -1.87 -40.09 12.74
N ILE A 16 -3.15 -40.21 12.42
CA ILE A 16 -3.92 -39.10 11.80
C ILE A 16 -4.01 -37.90 12.75
N ALA A 17 -4.24 -38.12 14.05
CA ALA A 17 -4.28 -37.03 15.04
C ALA A 17 -2.93 -36.35 15.17
N TRP A 18 -1.82 -37.08 15.20
CA TRP A 18 -0.45 -36.55 15.21
C TRP A 18 -0.12 -35.78 13.95
N PHE A 19 -0.52 -36.27 12.78
CA PHE A 19 -0.31 -35.58 11.52
C PHE A 19 -1.05 -34.23 11.46
N ARG A 20 -2.32 -34.18 11.92
CA ARG A 20 -3.07 -32.95 12.04
C ARG A 20 -2.41 -31.93 12.98
N TYR A 21 -1.86 -32.42 14.11
CA TYR A 21 -1.18 -31.58 15.08
C TYR A 21 0.13 -31.01 14.51
N ILE A 22 0.89 -31.81 13.78
CA ILE A 22 2.11 -31.35 13.08
C ILE A 22 1.78 -30.33 12.00
N CYS A 23 0.74 -30.55 11.19
CA CYS A 23 0.30 -29.59 10.18
C CYS A 23 -0.13 -28.25 10.80
N LEU A 24 -0.80 -28.27 11.96
CA LEU A 24 -1.17 -27.08 12.71
C LEU A 24 0.06 -26.31 13.21
N ILE A 25 1.04 -27.02 13.79
CA ILE A 25 2.30 -26.39 14.26
C ILE A 25 3.09 -25.80 13.09
N VAL A 26 3.21 -26.52 11.98
CA VAL A 26 3.92 -26.05 10.79
C VAL A 26 3.22 -24.81 10.21
N SER A 27 1.89 -24.81 10.14
CA SER A 27 1.11 -23.64 9.72
C SER A 27 1.36 -22.44 10.64
N LEU A 28 1.38 -22.66 11.96
CA LEU A 28 1.63 -21.60 12.95
C LEU A 28 3.06 -21.02 12.80
N ILE A 29 4.05 -21.87 12.57
CA ILE A 29 5.45 -21.44 12.38
C ILE A 29 5.61 -20.63 11.09
N ILE A 30 4.89 -20.98 10.02
CA ILE A 30 4.95 -20.26 8.74
C ILE A 30 4.30 -18.87 8.86
N THR A 31 3.23 -18.73 9.63
CA THR A 31 2.50 -17.47 9.79
C THR A 31 3.09 -16.54 10.86
N MET A 32 3.87 -17.06 11.82
CA MET A 32 4.48 -16.27 12.89
C MET A 32 5.39 -15.11 12.41
N PRO A 33 6.27 -15.27 11.42
CA PRO A 33 7.14 -14.19 10.99
C PRO A 33 6.37 -13.00 10.41
N GLU A 34 5.29 -13.27 9.66
CA GLU A 34 4.45 -12.22 9.10
C GLU A 34 3.67 -11.46 10.19
N LEU A 35 3.15 -12.19 11.17
CA LEU A 35 2.45 -11.61 12.30
C LEU A 35 3.37 -10.74 13.17
N LEU A 36 4.60 -11.20 13.42
CA LEU A 36 5.60 -10.45 14.19
C LEU A 36 6.06 -9.18 13.46
N SER A 37 6.22 -9.24 12.13
CA SER A 37 6.59 -8.05 11.35
C SER A 37 5.47 -7.01 11.35
N ALA A 38 4.22 -7.42 11.14
CA ALA A 38 3.08 -6.54 11.20
C ALA A 38 2.90 -5.90 12.59
N GLN A 39 3.04 -6.68 13.65
CA GLN A 39 2.99 -6.15 15.03
C GLN A 39 4.09 -5.13 15.31
N ARG A 40 5.30 -5.36 14.80
CA ARG A 40 6.41 -4.42 14.97
C ARG A 40 6.16 -3.09 14.27
N LEU A 41 5.56 -3.11 13.08
CA LEU A 41 5.20 -1.88 12.36
C LEU A 41 4.10 -1.10 13.07
N VAL A 42 3.08 -1.78 13.58
CA VAL A 42 2.02 -1.14 14.36
C VAL A 42 2.58 -0.52 15.64
N SER A 43 3.48 -1.23 16.35
CA SER A 43 4.11 -0.66 17.56
C SER A 43 5.00 0.55 17.24
N GLN A 44 5.76 0.51 16.13
CA GLN A 44 6.57 1.64 15.71
C GLN A 44 5.70 2.87 15.39
N ARG A 45 4.60 2.66 14.66
CA ARG A 45 3.67 3.76 14.35
C ARG A 45 3.08 4.39 15.62
N GLN A 46 2.72 3.58 16.60
CA GLN A 46 2.23 4.07 17.88
C GLN A 46 3.29 4.87 18.64
N GLU A 47 4.53 4.39 18.65
CA GLU A 47 5.66 5.11 19.24
C GLU A 47 5.91 6.45 18.54
N ASP A 48 5.84 6.51 17.21
CA ASP A 48 5.99 7.74 16.41
C ASP A 48 4.88 8.77 16.74
N VAL A 49 3.64 8.30 16.91
CA VAL A 49 2.50 9.14 17.31
C VAL A 49 2.67 9.68 18.72
N GLU A 50 3.08 8.82 19.69
CA GLU A 50 3.30 9.20 21.07
C GLU A 50 4.49 10.16 21.22
N ALA A 51 5.54 9.99 20.40
CA ALA A 51 6.68 10.89 20.32
C ALA A 51 6.35 12.24 19.68
N GLY A 52 5.19 12.37 19.02
CA GLY A 52 4.76 13.59 18.34
C GLY A 52 5.55 13.89 17.07
N LEU A 53 6.07 12.87 16.41
CA LEU A 53 6.84 13.04 15.19
C LEU A 53 5.98 13.69 14.09
N LEU A 54 6.62 14.52 13.28
CA LEU A 54 6.00 15.09 12.10
C LEU A 54 5.85 14.01 11.00
N TYR A 55 4.92 14.20 10.09
CA TYR A 55 4.71 13.28 8.97
C TYR A 55 6.00 12.95 8.23
N ASN A 56 6.83 13.93 7.93
CA ASN A 56 8.09 13.76 7.20
C ASN A 56 9.27 13.24 8.05
N GLU A 57 9.08 13.05 9.33
CA GLU A 57 10.08 12.46 10.25
C GLU A 57 9.81 10.97 10.49
N SER A 58 8.68 10.47 10.06
CA SER A 58 8.27 9.08 10.27
C SER A 58 8.69 8.20 9.10
N VAL A 59 8.86 6.91 9.38
CA VAL A 59 9.20 5.89 8.37
C VAL A 59 7.93 5.25 7.82
N TYR A 60 7.85 5.15 6.49
CA TYR A 60 6.72 4.54 5.77
C TYR A 60 7.21 3.37 4.91
N ILE A 61 6.42 2.31 4.85
CA ILE A 61 6.65 1.22 3.90
C ILE A 61 5.88 1.53 2.63
N LEU A 62 6.63 1.71 1.55
CA LEU A 62 6.10 2.04 0.24
C LEU A 62 6.15 0.83 -0.70
N SER A 63 5.10 0.63 -1.47
CA SER A 63 5.06 -0.34 -2.57
C SER A 63 5.08 0.38 -3.90
N ASN A 64 6.04 0.03 -4.74
CA ASN A 64 6.03 0.44 -6.15
C ASN A 64 5.06 -0.45 -6.93
N TYR A 65 3.76 -0.26 -6.68
CA TYR A 65 2.71 -1.14 -7.17
C TYR A 65 2.68 -1.25 -8.70
N SER A 66 2.85 -0.14 -9.41
CA SER A 66 2.76 -0.12 -10.88
C SER A 66 4.05 -0.51 -11.59
N CYS A 67 5.19 -0.52 -10.91
CA CYS A 67 6.51 -0.77 -11.51
C CYS A 67 7.13 -2.11 -11.08
N LEU A 68 6.36 -3.00 -10.44
CA LEU A 68 6.85 -4.33 -10.10
C LEU A 68 7.26 -5.05 -11.40
N SER A 69 8.53 -5.43 -11.48
CA SER A 69 9.06 -6.11 -12.65
C SER A 69 8.31 -7.43 -12.87
N SER A 70 8.13 -7.82 -14.13
CA SER A 70 7.50 -9.09 -14.53
C SER A 70 8.14 -10.33 -13.88
N ASN A 71 9.34 -10.17 -13.33
CA ASN A 71 10.12 -11.23 -12.68
C ASN A 71 9.96 -11.24 -11.14
N SER A 72 9.15 -10.35 -10.57
CA SER A 72 8.86 -10.43 -9.14
C SER A 72 8.04 -11.71 -8.85
N PRO A 73 8.48 -12.59 -7.94
CA PRO A 73 7.81 -13.87 -7.69
C PRO A 73 6.41 -13.71 -7.08
N GLU A 74 6.12 -12.58 -6.47
CA GLU A 74 4.83 -12.32 -5.82
C GLU A 74 4.18 -11.07 -6.41
N LYS A 75 3.17 -11.28 -7.24
CA LYS A 75 2.28 -10.22 -7.74
C LYS A 75 1.13 -10.06 -6.77
N LEU A 76 1.36 -9.36 -5.66
CA LEU A 76 0.33 -9.11 -4.68
C LEU A 76 -0.70 -8.11 -5.22
N SER A 77 -1.96 -8.37 -4.94
CA SER A 77 -3.05 -7.42 -5.19
C SER A 77 -2.95 -6.23 -4.24
N LEU A 78 -3.60 -5.12 -4.59
CA LEU A 78 -3.67 -3.95 -3.72
C LEU A 78 -4.26 -4.30 -2.34
N ASP A 79 -5.32 -5.11 -2.31
CA ASP A 79 -5.96 -5.56 -1.06
C ASP A 79 -5.02 -6.38 -0.17
N GLU A 80 -4.17 -7.21 -0.77
CA GLU A 80 -3.16 -7.97 -0.03
C GLU A 80 -2.09 -7.06 0.57
N LEU A 81 -1.63 -6.05 -0.19
CA LEU A 81 -0.67 -5.06 0.29
C LEU A 81 -1.26 -4.21 1.43
N LEU A 82 -2.51 -3.77 1.29
CA LEU A 82 -3.22 -3.02 2.33
C LEU A 82 -3.37 -3.83 3.63
N ARG A 83 -3.63 -5.14 3.52
CA ARG A 83 -3.66 -6.06 4.66
C ARG A 83 -2.29 -6.29 5.29
N LYS A 84 -1.21 -6.20 4.51
CA LYS A 84 0.20 -6.31 4.98
C LYS A 84 0.73 -5.01 5.59
N GLN A 85 -0.13 -4.04 5.89
CA GLN A 85 0.23 -2.76 6.50
C GLN A 85 1.17 -1.91 5.63
N ILE A 86 1.11 -2.06 4.31
CA ILE A 86 1.76 -1.13 3.39
C ILE A 86 1.02 0.21 3.49
N GLU A 87 1.76 1.28 3.69
CA GLU A 87 1.24 2.61 3.97
C GLU A 87 1.40 3.58 2.80
N GLY A 88 2.13 3.18 1.77
CA GLY A 88 2.30 4.03 0.61
C GLY A 88 2.36 3.25 -0.70
N PHE A 89 1.92 3.91 -1.77
CA PHE A 89 1.83 3.30 -3.08
C PHE A 89 2.30 4.27 -4.15
N TYR A 90 3.13 3.75 -5.07
CA TYR A 90 3.42 4.41 -6.32
C TYR A 90 2.49 3.85 -7.40
N PHE A 91 1.70 4.71 -8.03
CA PHE A 91 0.72 4.39 -9.05
C PHE A 91 1.05 5.09 -10.36
N TYR A 92 1.23 4.31 -11.42
CA TYR A 92 1.28 4.82 -12.77
C TYR A 92 -0.12 4.86 -13.36
N LEU A 93 -0.56 6.05 -13.76
CA LEU A 93 -1.91 6.29 -14.27
C LEU A 93 -1.84 6.70 -15.74
N LYS A 94 -2.80 6.24 -16.52
CA LYS A 94 -3.05 6.73 -17.86
C LYS A 94 -4.53 7.00 -18.09
N ARG A 95 -4.84 7.89 -19.02
CA ARG A 95 -6.22 8.10 -19.48
C ARG A 95 -6.51 7.16 -20.64
N ASP A 96 -7.63 6.47 -20.59
CA ASP A 96 -8.21 5.80 -21.75
C ASP A 96 -8.83 6.85 -22.69
N THR A 97 -8.35 6.92 -23.91
CA THR A 97 -8.79 7.94 -24.89
C THR A 97 -10.18 7.71 -25.44
N GLU A 98 -10.70 6.48 -25.37
CA GLU A 98 -12.02 6.11 -25.88
C GLU A 98 -13.11 6.38 -24.82
N THR A 99 -12.85 5.93 -23.59
CA THR A 99 -13.83 6.00 -22.49
C THR A 99 -13.63 7.22 -21.60
N ASN A 100 -12.51 7.92 -21.73
CA ASN A 100 -12.08 9.02 -20.87
C ASN A 100 -11.89 8.63 -19.40
N VAL A 101 -11.76 7.33 -19.11
CA VAL A 101 -11.57 6.81 -17.75
C VAL A 101 -10.09 6.84 -17.37
N LEU A 102 -9.80 7.20 -16.12
CA LEU A 102 -8.47 7.11 -15.56
C LEU A 102 -8.17 5.66 -15.17
N LEU A 103 -7.12 5.10 -15.73
CA LEU A 103 -6.72 3.71 -15.53
C LEU A 103 -5.43 3.63 -14.72
N LEU A 104 -5.37 2.67 -13.79
CA LEU A 104 -4.18 2.30 -13.03
C LEU A 104 -3.50 1.09 -13.67
N ARG A 105 -2.18 1.15 -13.85
CA ARG A 105 -1.35 0.00 -14.24
C ARG A 105 -1.17 -0.93 -13.05
N LYS A 106 -1.50 -2.21 -13.23
CA LYS A 106 -1.27 -3.27 -12.24
C LYS A 106 0.13 -3.90 -12.37
N PRO A 107 0.59 -4.66 -11.36
CA PRO A 107 1.88 -5.33 -11.37
C PRO A 107 2.09 -6.31 -12.54
N ASP A 108 1.01 -6.85 -13.10
CA ASP A 108 1.04 -7.75 -14.25
C ASP A 108 1.09 -7.00 -15.61
N GLY A 109 1.11 -5.66 -15.57
CA GLY A 109 1.11 -4.79 -16.74
C GLY A 109 -0.28 -4.51 -17.30
N THR A 110 -1.35 -5.14 -16.80
CA THR A 110 -2.73 -4.83 -17.19
C THR A 110 -3.20 -3.52 -16.55
N PHE A 111 -4.33 -3.02 -17.03
CA PHE A 111 -4.92 -1.79 -16.52
C PHE A 111 -6.31 -2.04 -15.96
N THR A 112 -6.65 -1.31 -14.88
CA THR A 112 -7.98 -1.33 -14.25
C THR A 112 -8.43 0.11 -13.99
N PRO A 113 -9.75 0.40 -13.87
CA PRO A 113 -10.22 1.71 -13.46
C PRO A 113 -9.56 2.15 -12.14
N PHE A 114 -9.04 3.37 -12.11
CA PHE A 114 -8.35 3.88 -10.91
C PHE A 114 -9.32 4.02 -9.73
N SER A 115 -10.60 4.25 -10.00
CA SER A 115 -11.65 4.31 -8.98
C SER A 115 -11.72 3.07 -8.10
N GLU A 116 -11.52 1.86 -8.65
CA GLU A 116 -11.48 0.62 -7.87
C GLU A 116 -10.39 0.63 -6.81
N SER A 117 -9.22 1.19 -7.15
CA SER A 117 -8.10 1.31 -6.22
C SER A 117 -8.34 2.38 -5.17
N LEU A 118 -8.98 3.49 -5.55
CA LEU A 118 -9.39 4.53 -4.60
C LEU A 118 -10.43 4.00 -3.60
N GLU A 119 -11.39 3.18 -4.04
CA GLU A 119 -12.36 2.51 -3.16
C GLU A 119 -11.68 1.57 -2.16
N ALA A 120 -10.69 0.80 -2.59
CA ALA A 120 -9.91 -0.07 -1.71
C ALA A 120 -9.14 0.74 -0.65
N ILE A 121 -8.51 1.85 -1.06
CA ILE A 121 -7.81 2.77 -0.16
C ILE A 121 -8.78 3.39 0.85
N LYS A 122 -9.94 3.86 0.38
CA LYS A 122 -10.97 4.41 1.28
C LYS A 122 -11.43 3.38 2.29
N THR A 123 -11.71 2.17 1.84
CA THR A 123 -12.12 1.06 2.72
C THR A 123 -11.06 0.79 3.80
N ALA A 124 -9.77 0.82 3.44
CA ALA A 124 -8.68 0.62 4.39
C ALA A 124 -8.57 1.78 5.41
N LEU A 125 -8.80 3.04 4.98
CA LEU A 125 -8.81 4.20 5.87
C LEU A 125 -10.05 4.21 6.79
N ASP A 126 -11.20 3.77 6.30
CA ASP A 126 -12.43 3.65 7.09
C ASP A 126 -12.30 2.57 8.17
N ALA A 127 -11.65 1.46 7.82
CA ALA A 127 -11.48 0.32 8.72
C ALA A 127 -10.46 0.57 9.85
N ASP A 128 -9.48 1.44 9.61
CA ASP A 128 -8.40 1.70 10.57
C ASP A 128 -8.16 3.22 10.73
N SER A 129 -8.63 3.76 11.85
CA SER A 129 -8.51 5.18 12.18
C SER A 129 -7.07 5.60 12.52
N THR A 130 -6.15 4.67 12.72
CA THR A 130 -4.74 4.94 13.01
C THR A 130 -3.85 4.92 11.77
N LYS A 131 -4.41 4.53 10.63
CA LYS A 131 -3.66 4.41 9.38
C LYS A 131 -3.45 5.78 8.73
N VAL A 132 -2.19 6.09 8.41
CA VAL A 132 -1.78 7.23 7.57
C VAL A 132 -1.24 6.65 6.27
N MET A 133 -1.67 7.19 5.13
CA MET A 133 -1.30 6.67 3.81
C MET A 133 -0.70 7.75 2.92
N THR A 134 0.20 7.32 2.03
CA THR A 134 0.85 8.18 1.04
C THR A 134 0.66 7.61 -0.37
N LEU A 135 0.23 8.44 -1.30
CA LEU A 135 0.12 8.08 -2.70
C LEU A 135 1.10 8.90 -3.53
N PHE A 136 1.86 8.25 -4.39
CA PHE A 136 2.65 8.86 -5.44
C PHE A 136 1.99 8.56 -6.77
N LEU A 137 1.47 9.59 -7.43
CA LEU A 137 0.72 9.46 -8.67
C LEU A 137 1.58 9.93 -9.84
N ASP A 138 1.91 9.00 -10.73
CA ASP A 138 2.62 9.29 -11.97
C ASP A 138 1.63 9.31 -13.13
N PHE A 139 1.38 10.48 -13.68
CA PHE A 139 0.44 10.71 -14.78
C PHE A 139 0.88 11.89 -15.63
N TYR A 140 0.51 11.86 -16.92
CA TYR A 140 0.97 12.85 -17.90
C TYR A 140 -0.08 13.89 -18.29
N VAL A 141 -1.33 13.74 -17.85
CA VAL A 141 -2.43 14.59 -18.29
C VAL A 141 -3.13 15.20 -17.08
N GLU A 142 -3.34 16.53 -17.09
CA GLU A 142 -4.23 17.20 -16.15
C GLU A 142 -5.60 16.53 -16.22
N THR A 143 -5.94 15.82 -15.17
CA THR A 143 -7.08 14.94 -15.18
C THR A 143 -8.12 15.40 -14.18
N GLU A 144 -9.31 14.85 -14.32
CA GLU A 144 -10.40 14.92 -13.35
C GLU A 144 -10.05 14.16 -12.04
N LEU A 145 -8.76 14.18 -11.64
CA LEU A 145 -8.27 13.48 -10.46
C LEU A 145 -9.06 13.90 -9.21
N GLU A 146 -9.31 15.19 -9.08
CA GLU A 146 -10.08 15.73 -7.95
C GLU A 146 -11.53 15.23 -7.95
N SER A 147 -12.17 15.09 -9.11
CA SER A 147 -13.52 14.54 -9.20
C SER A 147 -13.55 13.08 -8.78
N SER A 148 -12.57 12.28 -9.20
CA SER A 148 -12.47 10.87 -8.77
C SER A 148 -12.32 10.72 -7.25
N PHE A 149 -11.52 11.57 -6.62
CA PHE A 149 -11.38 11.57 -5.16
C PHE A 149 -12.66 12.04 -4.45
N LYS A 150 -13.36 13.04 -5.02
CA LYS A 150 -14.63 13.53 -4.48
C LYS A 150 -15.75 12.50 -4.58
N GLU A 151 -15.90 11.85 -5.72
CA GLU A 151 -16.96 10.86 -5.97
C GLU A 151 -16.88 9.70 -4.98
N ILE A 152 -15.67 9.27 -4.63
CA ILE A 152 -15.44 8.18 -3.68
C ILE A 152 -15.46 8.67 -2.22
N GLY A 153 -15.39 9.99 -1.99
CA GLY A 153 -15.34 10.57 -0.65
C GLY A 153 -13.95 10.53 -0.01
N LEU A 154 -12.88 10.36 -0.80
CA LEU A 154 -11.50 10.35 -0.29
C LEU A 154 -11.00 11.74 0.10
N MET A 155 -11.58 12.83 -0.43
CA MET A 155 -11.18 14.19 -0.10
C MET A 155 -11.30 14.52 1.39
N GLU A 156 -12.13 13.82 2.12
CA GLU A 156 -12.25 13.99 3.57
C GLU A 156 -10.96 13.59 4.32
N TYR A 157 -10.18 12.64 3.77
CA TYR A 157 -8.92 12.16 4.33
C TYR A 157 -7.70 12.91 3.83
N VAL A 158 -7.82 13.65 2.72
CA VAL A 158 -6.68 14.30 2.07
C VAL A 158 -6.13 15.44 2.93
N LEU A 159 -4.82 15.41 3.14
CA LEU A 159 -4.06 16.45 3.82
C LEU A 159 -3.59 17.48 2.80
N GLU A 160 -3.83 18.75 3.10
CA GLU A 160 -3.17 19.87 2.43
C GLU A 160 -1.96 20.35 3.24
N TYR A 161 -0.82 20.50 2.57
CA TYR A 161 0.39 21.01 3.21
C TYR A 161 0.25 22.51 3.48
N ASP A 162 0.50 22.90 4.73
CA ASP A 162 0.52 24.29 5.11
C ASP A 162 1.94 24.86 5.01
N THR A 163 2.19 25.69 4.03
CA THR A 163 3.51 26.32 3.82
C THR A 163 3.98 27.18 4.99
N LYS A 164 3.09 27.58 5.91
CA LYS A 164 3.43 28.38 7.08
C LYS A 164 3.82 27.53 8.28
N ASN A 165 3.11 26.41 8.47
CA ASN A 165 3.26 25.56 9.65
C ASN A 165 4.04 24.28 9.35
N GLY A 166 4.28 23.96 8.06
CA GLY A 166 4.98 22.74 7.66
C GLY A 166 4.09 21.50 7.75
N TRP A 167 4.71 20.34 7.83
CA TRP A 167 4.02 19.06 8.00
C TRP A 167 3.44 18.94 9.41
N PRO A 168 2.19 18.50 9.55
CA PRO A 168 1.59 18.24 10.86
C PRO A 168 2.25 17.05 11.53
N SER A 169 2.08 16.94 12.85
CA SER A 169 2.42 15.71 13.56
C SER A 169 1.46 14.57 13.17
N LEU A 170 1.92 13.32 13.28
CA LEU A 170 1.05 12.16 13.08
C LEU A 170 -0.18 12.21 13.99
N LYS A 171 -0.02 12.68 15.22
CA LYS A 171 -1.10 12.86 16.18
C LYS A 171 -2.16 13.84 15.67
N ASP A 172 -1.73 14.96 15.08
CA ASP A 172 -2.66 15.95 14.51
C ASP A 172 -3.36 15.42 13.27
N MET A 173 -2.65 14.64 12.42
CA MET A 173 -3.25 13.96 11.28
C MET A 173 -4.36 13.00 11.71
N LEU A 174 -4.10 12.17 12.71
CA LEU A 174 -5.08 11.22 13.24
C LEU A 174 -6.27 11.94 13.88
N SER A 175 -6.03 12.98 14.66
CA SER A 175 -7.09 13.73 15.36
C SER A 175 -7.99 14.53 14.42
N SER A 176 -7.43 15.07 13.33
CA SER A 176 -8.17 15.81 12.31
C SER A 176 -8.83 14.92 11.26
N GLY A 177 -8.47 13.64 11.21
CA GLY A 177 -8.89 12.71 10.16
C GLY A 177 -8.19 12.92 8.82
N LYS A 178 -7.25 13.89 8.71
CA LYS A 178 -6.49 14.18 7.49
C LYS A 178 -5.29 13.24 7.37
N ARG A 179 -5.52 12.04 6.87
CA ARG A 179 -4.62 10.89 6.95
C ARG A 179 -4.11 10.37 5.60
N LEU A 180 -4.42 11.08 4.52
CA LEU A 180 -4.01 10.73 3.17
C LEU A 180 -3.17 11.85 2.57
N VAL A 181 -1.90 11.59 2.29
CA VAL A 181 -0.99 12.52 1.60
C VAL A 181 -0.85 12.08 0.15
N VAL A 182 -1.00 13.00 -0.79
CA VAL A 182 -0.95 12.68 -2.21
C VAL A 182 0.10 13.53 -2.90
N PHE A 183 1.04 12.86 -3.56
CA PHE A 183 2.09 13.49 -4.35
C PHE A 183 1.88 13.24 -5.84
N GLU A 184 2.11 14.26 -6.65
CA GLU A 184 2.37 14.07 -8.08
C GLU A 184 3.86 13.84 -8.32
N VAL A 185 4.19 12.87 -9.15
CA VAL A 185 5.59 12.57 -9.51
C VAL A 185 6.10 13.58 -10.53
N GLN A 186 5.25 13.96 -11.48
CA GLN A 186 5.54 14.97 -12.48
C GLN A 186 4.78 16.25 -12.16
N LYS A 187 5.49 17.38 -12.21
CA LYS A 187 4.90 18.69 -11.90
C LYS A 187 3.97 19.14 -13.01
N HIS A 188 2.72 19.41 -12.65
CA HIS A 188 1.72 20.03 -13.52
C HIS A 188 1.52 21.51 -13.17
N LEU A 189 1.15 22.32 -14.15
CA LEU A 189 1.05 23.78 -13.97
C LEU A 189 -0.13 24.20 -13.09
N ASN A 190 -1.19 23.41 -13.08
CA ASN A 190 -2.45 23.74 -12.42
C ASN A 190 -2.85 22.70 -11.37
N SER A 191 -1.87 22.07 -10.72
CA SER A 191 -2.15 21.10 -9.66
C SER A 191 -2.90 21.76 -8.50
N PRO A 192 -3.97 21.13 -7.98
CA PRO A 192 -4.67 21.63 -6.81
C PRO A 192 -3.78 21.61 -5.58
N SER A 193 -4.08 22.45 -4.57
CA SER A 193 -3.25 22.63 -3.36
C SER A 193 -3.01 21.36 -2.55
N TRP A 194 -3.90 20.39 -2.65
CA TRP A 194 -3.80 19.10 -1.97
C TRP A 194 -2.91 18.07 -2.68
N LEU A 195 -2.55 18.33 -3.94
CA LEU A 195 -1.67 17.46 -4.74
C LEU A 195 -0.25 18.04 -4.72
N HIS A 196 0.60 17.45 -3.90
CA HIS A 196 1.93 17.97 -3.62
C HIS A 196 2.92 17.53 -4.69
N ASN A 197 3.81 18.43 -5.14
CA ASN A 197 4.86 18.00 -6.05
C ASN A 197 5.93 17.20 -5.29
N MET A 198 6.19 15.96 -5.70
CA MET A 198 7.15 15.09 -5.03
C MET A 198 8.54 15.72 -4.93
N ARG A 199 9.00 16.44 -5.96
CA ARG A 199 10.34 17.04 -6.00
C ARG A 199 10.55 18.16 -4.99
N ASP A 200 9.48 18.74 -4.48
CA ASP A 200 9.57 19.82 -3.49
C ASP A 200 9.74 19.25 -2.05
N PHE A 201 9.50 17.94 -1.85
CA PHE A 201 9.46 17.32 -0.52
C PHE A 201 10.33 16.07 -0.36
N VAL A 202 10.71 15.40 -1.46
CA VAL A 202 11.48 14.16 -1.42
C VAL A 202 12.86 14.42 -2.00
N GLU A 203 13.88 14.26 -1.16
CA GLU A 203 15.26 14.28 -1.62
C GLU A 203 15.58 12.96 -2.31
N HIS A 204 15.97 13.03 -3.57
CA HIS A 204 16.48 11.89 -4.32
C HIS A 204 18.00 11.87 -4.21
N THR A 205 18.56 10.77 -3.75
CA THR A 205 19.98 10.52 -3.96
C THR A 205 20.15 9.90 -5.35
N ASP A 206 20.92 10.53 -6.22
CA ASP A 206 21.18 10.07 -7.61
C ASP A 206 21.71 8.61 -7.68
N ALA A 207 22.14 8.06 -6.56
CA ALA A 207 22.65 6.69 -6.46
C ALA A 207 21.58 5.60 -6.72
N ASP A 208 20.31 5.89 -6.49
CA ASP A 208 19.25 4.87 -6.56
C ASP A 208 18.67 4.69 -7.98
N TRP A 209 18.88 5.63 -8.87
CA TRP A 209 18.40 5.57 -10.26
C TRP A 209 19.42 5.02 -11.26
N GLY A 210 20.67 4.84 -10.85
CA GLY A 210 21.80 4.39 -11.70
C GLY A 210 21.73 2.93 -12.14
N ASN A 211 20.85 2.13 -11.58
CA ASN A 211 20.65 0.72 -11.92
C ASN A 211 19.24 0.44 -12.46
N GLN A 212 18.69 1.30 -13.29
CA GLN A 212 17.56 0.89 -14.11
C GLN A 212 18.02 -0.28 -14.99
N PRO A 213 17.36 -1.44 -14.98
CA PRO A 213 17.69 -2.50 -15.91
C PRO A 213 17.55 -1.93 -17.32
N GLU A 214 18.59 -2.07 -18.13
CA GLU A 214 18.57 -1.75 -19.56
C GLU A 214 17.33 -2.38 -20.18
N GLY A 215 16.38 -1.58 -20.64
CA GLY A 215 15.13 -2.07 -21.25
C GLY A 215 13.88 -1.28 -20.94
N VAL A 216 13.93 -0.19 -20.19
CA VAL A 216 12.83 0.76 -20.15
C VAL A 216 12.93 1.64 -21.39
N GLU A 217 12.27 1.21 -22.47
CA GLU A 217 12.08 2.06 -23.66
C GLU A 217 11.38 3.33 -23.20
N SER A 218 12.00 4.48 -23.50
CA SER A 218 11.33 5.77 -23.44
C SER A 218 10.17 5.72 -24.44
N PHE A 219 8.98 5.66 -23.94
CA PHE A 219 7.78 5.83 -24.77
C PHE A 219 7.63 7.30 -25.10
N ASP A 220 8.13 7.66 -26.32
CA ASP A 220 7.80 8.91 -27.01
C ASP A 220 6.33 8.89 -27.49
#